data_046acdbf9f472b9a106d4ec7799bf795
#
_entry.id   046acdbf9f472b9a106d4ec7799bf795
#
_cell.length_a   1.000
_cell.length_b   1.000
_cell.length_c   1.000
_cell.angle_alpha   90.00
_cell.angle_beta   90.00
_cell.angle_gamma   90.00
#
_symmetry.space_group_name_H-M   'P 1'
#
loop_
_entity.id
_entity.type
_entity.pdbx_description
1 polymer ?
#
loop_
_entity_poly.entity_id
_entity_poly.type
_entity_poly.pdbx_seq_one_letter_code
_entity_poly.pdbx_strand_id
1 'polypeptide(L)'
;MMTVVSKQRGFTLIELLIVIAIIGTLATVLLPRILDTQSSADQVATEATMVRLKNAIDKFKRSTGVCPSDDLTYLHRRGKKPKWKADNGKNTGIESLVVMLSQNQKEGSSLSDLGDSLVNTDGDSHGAPLPLLDDVRSRYEVADAWGTPMAYFNKLNMNKPQQMILAPEEAVVSVAARKRPDGSYYGARSFQLLSAGADLTFGTDDDIVWPTN
;
A
#
# COMPACT_ATOMS: atom_id res chain seq x y z
N MET A 1 22.07 59.57 -34.53
CA MET A 1 21.40 58.49 -33.74
C MET A 1 22.48 57.69 -33.05
N MET A 2 22.76 57.99 -31.77
CA MET A 2 23.85 57.35 -31.01
C MET A 2 23.28 56.08 -30.32
N THR A 3 23.72 54.88 -30.73
CA THR A 3 23.43 53.61 -30.09
C THR A 3 24.30 53.48 -28.84
N VAL A 4 23.64 53.53 -27.67
CA VAL A 4 24.30 53.23 -26.40
C VAL A 4 24.45 51.70 -26.29
N VAL A 5 25.69 51.24 -26.48
CA VAL A 5 26.04 49.82 -26.24
C VAL A 5 26.16 49.63 -24.73
N SER A 6 25.16 48.96 -24.13
CA SER A 6 25.22 48.58 -22.73
C SER A 6 26.29 47.48 -22.54
N LYS A 7 27.30 47.78 -21.73
CA LYS A 7 28.39 46.86 -21.39
C LYS A 7 27.79 45.77 -20.45
N GLN A 8 27.51 44.59 -20.98
CA GLN A 8 27.12 43.44 -20.16
C GLN A 8 28.32 43.05 -19.28
N ARG A 9 28.12 43.09 -17.95
CA ARG A 9 29.09 42.59 -16.98
C ARG A 9 28.96 41.07 -16.94
N GLY A 10 30.02 40.36 -17.28
CA GLY A 10 30.11 38.91 -17.11
C GLY A 10 30.29 38.52 -15.63
N PHE A 11 29.80 37.39 -15.25
CA PHE A 11 30.00 36.80 -13.91
C PHE A 11 31.47 36.43 -13.71
N THR A 12 32.01 36.73 -12.53
CA THR A 12 33.36 36.28 -12.17
C THR A 12 33.33 34.83 -11.66
N LEU A 13 34.44 34.11 -11.86
CA LEU A 13 34.58 32.73 -11.42
C LEU A 13 34.42 32.60 -9.89
N ILE A 14 34.88 33.61 -9.14
CA ILE A 14 34.78 33.66 -7.68
C ILE A 14 33.33 33.87 -7.22
N GLU A 15 32.55 34.70 -7.91
CA GLU A 15 31.13 34.88 -7.60
C GLU A 15 30.35 33.57 -7.77
N LEU A 16 30.65 32.81 -8.85
CA LEU A 16 30.03 31.49 -9.05
C LEU A 16 30.44 30.51 -7.94
N LEU A 17 31.74 30.51 -7.57
CA LEU A 17 32.26 29.61 -6.53
C LEU A 17 31.61 29.89 -5.16
N ILE A 18 31.41 31.14 -4.79
CA ILE A 18 30.74 31.50 -3.53
C ILE A 18 29.28 31.06 -3.56
N VAL A 19 28.58 31.22 -4.68
CA VAL A 19 27.16 30.81 -4.79
C VAL A 19 27.02 29.31 -4.62
N ILE A 20 27.83 28.49 -5.32
CA ILE A 20 27.77 27.04 -5.17
C ILE A 20 28.16 26.56 -3.76
N ALA A 21 29.09 27.23 -3.08
CA ALA A 21 29.48 26.95 -1.71
C ALA A 21 28.32 27.19 -0.75
N ILE A 22 27.61 28.33 -0.91
CA ILE A 22 26.41 28.63 -0.07
C ILE A 22 25.29 27.63 -0.34
N ILE A 23 24.98 27.32 -1.61
CA ILE A 23 23.95 26.32 -1.96
C ILE A 23 24.31 24.95 -1.39
N GLY A 24 25.56 24.53 -1.50
CA GLY A 24 26.07 23.29 -0.98
C GLY A 24 25.89 23.18 0.55
N THR A 25 26.23 24.22 1.30
CA THR A 25 26.08 24.25 2.75
C THR A 25 24.59 24.24 3.17
N LEU A 26 23.72 24.97 2.47
CA LEU A 26 22.29 24.96 2.74
C LEU A 26 21.67 23.60 2.42
N ALA A 27 22.04 22.98 1.31
CA ALA A 27 21.52 21.67 0.91
C ALA A 27 21.85 20.58 1.94
N THR A 28 23.06 20.57 2.51
CA THR A 28 23.44 19.56 3.53
C THR A 28 22.60 19.64 4.82
N VAL A 29 22.09 20.81 5.16
CA VAL A 29 21.27 21.00 6.38
C VAL A 29 19.78 20.76 6.10
N LEU A 30 19.29 21.16 4.90
CA LEU A 30 17.86 21.11 4.58
C LEU A 30 17.41 19.73 4.09
N LEU A 31 18.25 19.02 3.33
CA LEU A 31 17.88 17.75 2.70
C LEU A 31 17.41 16.68 3.73
N PRO A 32 18.14 16.41 4.85
CA PRO A 32 17.69 15.44 5.85
C PRO A 32 16.33 15.79 6.43
N ARG A 33 16.07 17.07 6.74
CA ARG A 33 14.80 17.52 7.31
C ARG A 33 13.61 17.34 6.36
N ILE A 34 13.84 17.52 5.06
CA ILE A 34 12.81 17.31 4.04
C ILE A 34 12.45 15.83 3.97
N LEU A 35 13.45 14.94 3.95
CA LEU A 35 13.24 13.48 3.91
C LEU A 35 12.50 12.97 5.16
N ASP A 36 12.85 13.43 6.36
CA ASP A 36 12.17 13.06 7.59
C ASP A 36 10.69 13.50 7.60
N THR A 37 10.42 14.70 7.07
CA THR A 37 9.05 15.22 6.98
C THR A 37 8.21 14.43 5.98
N GLN A 38 8.80 14.04 4.85
CA GLN A 38 8.11 13.23 3.85
C GLN A 38 7.78 11.85 4.40
N SER A 39 8.71 11.16 5.05
CA SER A 39 8.48 9.85 5.67
C SER A 39 7.34 9.90 6.71
N SER A 40 7.28 10.97 7.51
CA SER A 40 6.19 11.17 8.47
C SER A 40 4.83 11.39 7.78
N ALA A 41 4.81 12.11 6.65
CA ALA A 41 3.58 12.31 5.86
C ALA A 41 3.10 11.01 5.22
N ASP A 42 4.02 10.18 4.71
CA ASP A 42 3.72 8.88 4.10
C ASP A 42 3.20 7.89 5.16
N GLN A 43 3.72 7.93 6.38
CA GLN A 43 3.18 7.14 7.50
C GLN A 43 1.72 7.51 7.77
N VAL A 44 1.41 8.80 7.91
CA VAL A 44 0.05 9.28 8.16
C VAL A 44 -0.89 8.92 7.01
N ALA A 45 -0.43 9.00 5.76
CA ALA A 45 -1.20 8.62 4.59
C ALA A 45 -1.50 7.10 4.57
N THR A 46 -0.53 6.28 4.96
CA THR A 46 -0.69 4.83 5.11
C THR A 46 -1.71 4.48 6.20
N GLU A 47 -1.59 5.09 7.38
CA GLU A 47 -2.56 4.91 8.47
C GLU A 47 -3.98 5.34 8.04
N ALA A 48 -4.11 6.45 7.31
CA ALA A 48 -5.40 6.89 6.77
C ALA A 48 -5.98 5.85 5.78
N THR A 49 -5.17 5.24 4.94
CA THR A 49 -5.58 4.18 4.03
C THR A 49 -6.02 2.92 4.79
N MET A 50 -5.30 2.53 5.85
CA MET A 50 -5.71 1.43 6.73
C MET A 50 -7.05 1.70 7.42
N VAL A 51 -7.31 2.94 7.83
CA VAL A 51 -8.62 3.34 8.40
C VAL A 51 -9.74 3.24 7.36
N ARG A 52 -9.49 3.62 6.10
CA ARG A 52 -10.46 3.45 5.00
C ARG A 52 -10.75 1.97 4.75
N LEU A 53 -9.71 1.13 4.68
CA LEU A 53 -9.87 -0.33 4.55
C LEU A 53 -10.65 -0.93 5.73
N LYS A 54 -10.31 -0.56 6.95
CA LYS A 54 -11.03 -0.97 8.16
C LYS A 54 -12.52 -0.63 8.06
N ASN A 55 -12.86 0.58 7.63
CA ASN A 55 -14.25 0.99 7.48
C ASN A 55 -14.98 0.16 6.40
N ALA A 56 -14.30 -0.16 5.28
CA ALA A 56 -14.84 -1.03 4.24
C ALA A 56 -15.05 -2.46 4.75
N ILE A 57 -14.08 -3.01 5.49
CA ILE A 57 -14.19 -4.34 6.13
C ILE A 57 -15.35 -4.38 7.14
N ASP A 58 -15.52 -3.34 7.94
CA ASP A 58 -16.63 -3.27 8.91
C ASP A 58 -18.00 -3.19 8.22
N LYS A 59 -18.11 -2.45 7.11
CA LYS A 59 -19.32 -2.44 6.28
C LYS A 59 -19.62 -3.84 5.71
N PHE A 60 -18.60 -4.50 5.16
CA PHE A 60 -18.71 -5.87 4.68
C PHE A 60 -19.15 -6.81 5.79
N LYS A 61 -18.53 -6.73 6.96
CA LYS A 61 -18.86 -7.55 8.13
C LYS A 61 -20.31 -7.34 8.61
N ARG A 62 -20.81 -6.10 8.59
CA ARG A 62 -22.21 -5.81 8.93
C ARG A 62 -23.19 -6.47 7.96
N SER A 63 -22.87 -6.49 6.68
CA SER A 63 -23.74 -7.07 5.64
C SER A 63 -23.68 -8.59 5.55
N THR A 64 -22.55 -9.21 5.90
CA THR A 64 -22.28 -10.64 5.71
C THR A 64 -22.17 -11.43 7.00
N GLY A 65 -21.97 -10.76 8.14
CA GLY A 65 -21.74 -11.36 9.47
C GLY A 65 -20.28 -11.79 9.73
N VAL A 66 -19.40 -11.75 8.71
CA VAL A 66 -17.99 -12.20 8.78
C VAL A 66 -17.06 -11.19 8.16
N CYS A 67 -15.78 -11.18 8.58
CA CYS A 67 -14.75 -10.43 7.87
C CYS A 67 -14.47 -11.05 6.51
N PRO A 68 -14.02 -10.26 5.49
CA PRO A 68 -13.57 -10.81 4.23
C PRO A 68 -12.53 -11.91 4.42
N SER A 69 -12.52 -12.91 3.54
CA SER A 69 -11.46 -13.92 3.55
C SER A 69 -10.15 -13.34 3.00
N ASP A 70 -9.04 -13.83 3.49
CA ASP A 70 -7.70 -13.62 2.96
C ASP A 70 -7.27 -14.75 2.00
N ASP A 71 -8.24 -15.51 1.51
CA ASP A 71 -8.07 -16.68 0.67
C ASP A 71 -9.11 -16.69 -0.45
N LEU A 72 -8.66 -16.65 -1.69
CA LEU A 72 -9.51 -16.69 -2.88
C LEU A 72 -10.17 -18.05 -3.10
N THR A 73 -9.75 -19.11 -2.42
CA THR A 73 -10.37 -20.45 -2.53
C THR A 73 -11.83 -20.45 -2.08
N TYR A 74 -12.23 -19.51 -1.23
CA TYR A 74 -13.65 -19.33 -0.84
C TYR A 74 -14.57 -19.11 -2.06
N LEU A 75 -14.09 -18.45 -3.10
CA LEU A 75 -14.85 -18.21 -4.33
C LEU A 75 -15.08 -19.50 -5.12
N HIS A 76 -14.24 -20.53 -4.91
CA HIS A 76 -14.32 -21.83 -5.57
C HIS A 76 -15.26 -22.83 -4.86
N ARG A 77 -15.57 -22.63 -3.56
CA ARG A 77 -16.32 -23.60 -2.75
C ARG A 77 -17.82 -23.76 -3.07
N ARG A 78 -18.39 -22.92 -3.92
CA ARG A 78 -19.83 -22.95 -4.22
C ARG A 78 -20.24 -23.84 -5.39
N GLY A 79 -19.43 -24.82 -5.81
CA GLY A 79 -19.82 -25.82 -6.82
C GLY A 79 -20.04 -25.26 -8.25
N LYS A 80 -19.79 -23.98 -8.45
CA LYS A 80 -19.78 -23.34 -9.79
C LYS A 80 -18.36 -23.36 -10.33
N LYS A 81 -18.20 -23.62 -11.63
CA LYS A 81 -16.89 -23.46 -12.28
C LYS A 81 -16.34 -22.10 -11.94
N PRO A 82 -15.07 -21.99 -11.47
CA PRO A 82 -14.49 -20.71 -11.12
C PRO A 82 -14.55 -19.78 -12.33
N LYS A 83 -15.20 -18.63 -12.17
CA LYS A 83 -15.18 -17.55 -13.18
C LYS A 83 -13.82 -16.85 -13.28
N TRP A 84 -12.95 -17.16 -12.36
CA TRP A 84 -11.69 -16.46 -12.09
C TRP A 84 -10.51 -17.33 -12.52
N LYS A 85 -9.49 -16.69 -13.07
CA LYS A 85 -8.19 -17.37 -13.23
C LYS A 85 -7.67 -17.77 -11.86
N ALA A 86 -6.85 -18.83 -11.82
CA ALA A 86 -6.12 -19.19 -10.63
C ALA A 86 -5.24 -18.03 -10.19
N ASP A 87 -5.18 -17.83 -8.87
CA ASP A 87 -4.25 -16.91 -8.24
C ASP A 87 -2.81 -17.40 -8.41
N ASN A 88 -1.87 -16.46 -8.56
CA ASN A 88 -0.44 -16.77 -8.69
C ASN A 88 0.22 -17.09 -7.33
N GLY A 89 -0.53 -16.92 -6.22
CA GLY A 89 -0.09 -17.19 -4.85
C GLY A 89 0.69 -16.06 -4.19
N LYS A 90 0.74 -14.90 -4.85
CA LYS A 90 1.39 -13.69 -4.31
C LYS A 90 0.31 -12.67 -3.97
N ASN A 91 0.55 -11.85 -2.97
CA ASN A 91 -0.38 -10.80 -2.51
C ASN A 91 -1.83 -11.26 -2.25
N THR A 92 -2.06 -12.60 -2.20
CA THR A 92 -3.39 -13.24 -2.17
C THR A 92 -4.32 -12.67 -1.12
N GLY A 93 -3.80 -12.33 0.06
CA GLY A 93 -4.63 -11.81 1.17
C GLY A 93 -5.26 -10.48 0.84
N ILE A 94 -4.48 -9.51 0.39
CA ILE A 94 -4.96 -8.16 0.07
C ILE A 94 -5.80 -8.16 -1.21
N GLU A 95 -5.46 -8.97 -2.21
CA GLU A 95 -6.27 -9.16 -3.41
C GLU A 95 -7.64 -9.76 -3.10
N SER A 96 -7.65 -10.80 -2.24
CA SER A 96 -8.91 -11.40 -1.78
C SER A 96 -9.80 -10.38 -1.09
N LEU A 97 -9.21 -9.50 -0.27
CA LEU A 97 -9.92 -8.38 0.35
C LEU A 97 -10.56 -7.47 -0.69
N VAL A 98 -9.79 -6.99 -1.68
CA VAL A 98 -10.30 -6.11 -2.75
C VAL A 98 -11.41 -6.78 -3.54
N VAL A 99 -11.23 -8.05 -3.94
CA VAL A 99 -12.25 -8.83 -4.66
C VAL A 99 -13.55 -8.93 -3.85
N MET A 100 -13.48 -9.24 -2.56
CA MET A 100 -14.67 -9.37 -1.73
C MET A 100 -15.38 -8.05 -1.48
N LEU A 101 -14.62 -6.98 -1.26
CA LEU A 101 -15.18 -5.65 -1.09
C LEU A 101 -15.87 -5.17 -2.38
N SER A 102 -15.29 -5.45 -3.57
CA SER A 102 -15.88 -5.07 -4.86
C SER A 102 -17.21 -5.79 -5.15
N GLN A 103 -17.37 -7.01 -4.66
CA GLN A 103 -18.59 -7.79 -4.86
C GLN A 103 -19.72 -7.43 -3.90
N ASN A 104 -19.42 -6.74 -2.80
CA ASN A 104 -20.43 -6.36 -1.82
C ASN A 104 -21.09 -5.03 -2.16
N GLN A 105 -21.99 -5.04 -3.13
CA GLN A 105 -22.68 -3.83 -3.63
C GLN A 105 -23.77 -3.30 -2.70
N LYS A 106 -24.14 -4.04 -1.63
CA LYS A 106 -25.33 -3.71 -0.81
C LYS A 106 -25.19 -2.43 0.03
N GLU A 107 -23.98 -2.01 0.35
CA GLU A 107 -23.74 -0.83 1.21
C GLU A 107 -22.90 0.27 0.54
N GLY A 108 -22.76 0.24 -0.79
CA GLY A 108 -21.84 1.13 -1.50
C GLY A 108 -20.39 0.78 -1.16
N SER A 109 -19.60 0.38 -2.12
CA SER A 109 -18.22 0.05 -1.81
C SER A 109 -17.41 1.31 -1.59
N SER A 110 -16.60 1.27 -0.55
CA SER A 110 -15.63 2.33 -0.28
C SER A 110 -14.33 2.15 -1.08
N LEU A 111 -14.34 1.33 -2.14
CA LEU A 111 -13.16 1.13 -3.00
C LEU A 111 -12.82 2.37 -3.82
N SER A 112 -13.83 3.19 -4.17
CA SER A 112 -13.61 4.48 -4.83
C SER A 112 -12.74 5.43 -3.99
N ASP A 113 -12.79 5.29 -2.66
CA ASP A 113 -12.00 6.11 -1.75
C ASP A 113 -10.54 5.66 -1.65
N LEU A 114 -10.20 4.52 -2.26
CA LEU A 114 -8.85 3.94 -2.31
C LEU A 114 -8.12 4.19 -3.63
N GLY A 115 -8.76 4.82 -4.61
CA GLY A 115 -8.34 5.03 -6.00
C GLY A 115 -6.84 4.93 -6.27
N ASP A 116 -6.07 5.92 -5.79
CA ASP A 116 -4.62 5.99 -6.01
C ASP A 116 -3.80 4.92 -5.25
N SER A 117 -4.41 4.26 -4.25
CA SER A 117 -3.76 3.17 -3.50
C SER A 117 -3.99 1.80 -4.12
N LEU A 118 -4.82 1.69 -5.18
CA LEU A 118 -5.03 0.44 -5.89
C LEU A 118 -3.94 0.24 -6.94
N VAL A 119 -3.17 -0.82 -6.78
CA VAL A 119 -2.05 -1.20 -7.65
C VAL A 119 -2.21 -2.64 -8.12
N ASN A 120 -1.43 -3.06 -9.09
CA ASN A 120 -1.28 -4.46 -9.50
C ASN A 120 0.21 -4.69 -9.71
N THR A 121 0.90 -5.07 -8.64
CA THR A 121 2.37 -5.14 -8.59
C THR A 121 2.90 -6.44 -9.18
N ASP A 122 2.11 -7.50 -9.20
CA ASP A 122 2.50 -8.82 -9.73
C ASP A 122 1.96 -9.11 -11.13
N GLY A 123 1.20 -8.15 -11.72
CA GLY A 123 0.70 -8.21 -13.08
C GLY A 123 -0.35 -9.29 -13.34
N ASP A 124 -0.97 -9.82 -12.28
CA ASP A 124 -1.95 -10.87 -12.43
C ASP A 124 -3.35 -10.34 -12.79
N SER A 125 -4.25 -11.24 -13.18
CA SER A 125 -5.57 -10.84 -13.66
C SER A 125 -6.66 -11.85 -13.35
N HIS A 126 -7.89 -11.35 -13.14
CA HIS A 126 -9.07 -12.22 -13.08
C HIS A 126 -9.55 -12.62 -14.47
N GLY A 127 -10.29 -13.72 -14.52
CA GLY A 127 -10.99 -14.12 -15.75
C GLY A 127 -12.29 -13.35 -16.04
N ALA A 128 -12.82 -12.56 -15.10
CA ALA A 128 -14.07 -11.82 -15.18
C ALA A 128 -13.94 -10.44 -14.53
N PRO A 129 -14.65 -9.41 -15.05
CA PRO A 129 -14.59 -8.07 -14.49
C PRO A 129 -15.10 -8.01 -13.05
N LEU A 130 -14.44 -7.19 -12.23
CA LEU A 130 -14.91 -6.83 -10.91
C LEU A 130 -15.84 -5.62 -11.00
N PRO A 131 -17.02 -5.65 -10.36
CA PRO A 131 -17.83 -4.45 -10.22
C PRO A 131 -17.04 -3.35 -9.52
N LEU A 132 -17.23 -2.10 -9.92
CA LEU A 132 -16.70 -0.90 -9.24
C LEU A 132 -15.21 -0.59 -9.48
N LEU A 133 -14.54 -1.29 -10.36
CA LEU A 133 -13.18 -0.98 -10.78
C LEU A 133 -13.15 -0.65 -12.27
N ASP A 134 -12.42 0.41 -12.64
CA ASP A 134 -12.35 0.91 -14.00
C ASP A 134 -11.62 -0.05 -14.95
N ASP A 135 -10.50 -0.62 -14.53
CA ASP A 135 -9.87 -1.75 -15.22
C ASP A 135 -10.35 -3.06 -14.60
N VAL A 136 -11.29 -3.60 -15.30
CA VAL A 136 -12.10 -4.73 -14.88
C VAL A 136 -11.39 -6.09 -14.89
N ARG A 137 -10.11 -6.16 -15.24
CA ARG A 137 -9.41 -7.44 -15.39
C ARG A 137 -8.20 -7.59 -14.48
N SER A 138 -7.58 -6.48 -14.09
CA SER A 138 -6.44 -6.51 -13.15
C SER A 138 -6.90 -6.92 -11.77
N ARG A 139 -6.12 -7.77 -11.12
CA ARG A 139 -6.34 -8.11 -9.73
C ARG A 139 -5.57 -7.11 -8.90
N TYR A 140 -6.31 -6.27 -8.18
CA TYR A 140 -5.73 -5.16 -7.46
C TYR A 140 -5.37 -5.52 -6.03
N GLU A 141 -4.24 -5.00 -5.60
CA GLU A 141 -3.82 -4.86 -4.22
C GLU A 141 -4.06 -3.44 -3.72
N VAL A 142 -4.00 -3.23 -2.41
CA VAL A 142 -3.91 -1.90 -1.82
C VAL A 142 -2.48 -1.68 -1.34
N ALA A 143 -1.82 -0.67 -1.91
CA ALA A 143 -0.49 -0.26 -1.50
C ALA A 143 -0.54 0.77 -0.37
N ASP A 144 0.55 0.83 0.38
CA ASP A 144 0.85 1.91 1.30
C ASP A 144 1.37 3.16 0.56
N ALA A 145 1.72 4.22 1.28
CA ALA A 145 2.18 5.47 0.68
C ALA A 145 3.58 5.36 0.04
N TRP A 146 4.32 4.31 0.33
CA TRP A 146 5.61 4.01 -0.30
C TRP A 146 5.47 3.13 -1.54
N GLY A 147 4.24 2.72 -1.88
CA GLY A 147 3.94 1.91 -3.05
C GLY A 147 4.05 0.39 -2.82
N THR A 148 4.26 -0.05 -1.58
CA THR A 148 4.36 -1.47 -1.23
C THR A 148 2.97 -2.03 -0.93
N PRO A 149 2.55 -3.18 -1.51
CA PRO A 149 1.30 -3.82 -1.17
C PRO A 149 1.21 -4.16 0.32
N MET A 150 0.09 -3.80 0.95
CA MET A 150 -0.18 -4.17 2.34
C MET A 150 -0.55 -5.64 2.46
N ALA A 151 -0.15 -6.29 3.54
CA ALA A 151 -0.63 -7.64 3.84
C ALA A 151 -1.95 -7.58 4.63
N TYR A 152 -2.89 -8.46 4.27
CA TYR A 152 -4.16 -8.63 4.97
C TYR A 152 -4.30 -10.05 5.49
N PHE A 153 -4.51 -10.20 6.79
CA PHE A 153 -4.70 -11.50 7.45
C PHE A 153 -6.09 -11.57 8.09
N ASN A 154 -6.89 -12.54 7.69
CA ASN A 154 -8.11 -12.88 8.41
C ASN A 154 -7.75 -13.67 9.68
N LYS A 155 -8.54 -13.51 10.75
CA LYS A 155 -8.33 -14.22 12.03
C LYS A 155 -8.16 -15.74 11.89
N LEU A 156 -8.72 -16.34 10.86
CA LEU A 156 -8.67 -17.78 10.63
C LEU A 156 -7.32 -18.27 10.07
N ASN A 157 -6.52 -17.39 9.51
CA ASN A 157 -5.29 -17.72 8.82
C ASN A 157 -4.06 -16.96 9.35
N MET A 158 -4.15 -16.26 10.48
CA MET A 158 -3.02 -15.50 11.05
C MET A 158 -1.76 -16.34 11.33
N ASN A 159 -1.92 -17.65 11.46
CA ASN A 159 -0.81 -18.59 11.64
C ASN A 159 -0.15 -19.02 10.33
N LYS A 160 -0.67 -18.60 9.19
CA LYS A 160 -0.15 -18.93 7.86
C LYS A 160 0.56 -17.71 7.26
N PRO A 161 1.85 -17.81 6.93
CA PRO A 161 2.52 -16.74 6.21
C PRO A 161 1.95 -16.59 4.80
N GLN A 162 2.00 -15.39 4.26
CA GLN A 162 1.61 -15.06 2.90
C GLN A 162 2.86 -14.73 2.08
N GLN A 163 2.81 -15.01 0.78
CA GLN A 163 3.85 -14.58 -0.15
C GLN A 163 3.47 -13.20 -0.67
N MET A 164 4.37 -12.23 -0.50
CA MET A 164 4.18 -10.85 -0.93
C MET A 164 5.24 -10.46 -1.94
N ILE A 165 4.87 -9.62 -2.91
CA ILE A 165 5.84 -8.93 -3.77
C ILE A 165 6.13 -7.57 -3.16
N LEU A 166 7.42 -7.25 -3.02
CA LEU A 166 7.89 -5.94 -2.62
C LEU A 166 8.16 -5.08 -3.87
N ALA A 167 7.55 -3.92 -3.96
CA ALA A 167 7.94 -2.90 -4.91
C ALA A 167 9.16 -2.13 -4.35
N PRO A 168 10.11 -1.65 -5.18
CA PRO A 168 10.19 -1.76 -6.64
C PRO A 168 10.99 -2.99 -7.13
N GLU A 169 11.52 -3.80 -6.24
CA GLU A 169 12.49 -4.86 -6.57
C GLU A 169 11.84 -6.15 -7.10
N GLU A 170 10.51 -6.22 -7.10
CA GLU A 170 9.73 -7.43 -7.44
C GLU A 170 10.17 -8.69 -6.64
N ALA A 171 10.81 -8.48 -5.50
CA ALA A 171 11.24 -9.55 -4.62
C ALA A 171 10.05 -10.21 -3.94
N VAL A 172 10.01 -11.55 -3.96
CA VAL A 172 8.97 -12.31 -3.26
C VAL A 172 9.46 -12.65 -1.86
N VAL A 173 8.71 -12.22 -0.85
CA VAL A 173 9.02 -12.45 0.56
C VAL A 173 7.88 -13.18 1.25
N SER A 174 8.20 -13.93 2.31
CA SER A 174 7.21 -14.60 3.16
C SER A 174 6.91 -13.72 4.36
N VAL A 175 5.67 -13.25 4.45
CA VAL A 175 5.20 -12.33 5.48
C VAL A 175 4.28 -13.05 6.45
N ALA A 176 4.57 -12.94 7.75
CA ALA A 176 3.73 -13.48 8.82
C ALA A 176 2.97 -12.37 9.54
N ALA A 177 1.76 -12.69 10.03
CA ALA A 177 1.03 -11.75 10.88
C ALA A 177 1.83 -11.40 12.15
N ARG A 178 1.81 -10.13 12.53
CA ARG A 178 2.56 -9.59 13.70
C ARG A 178 1.92 -10.06 15.00
N LYS A 179 2.78 -10.37 15.96
CA LYS A 179 2.40 -10.74 17.32
C LYS A 179 2.75 -9.64 18.29
N ARG A 180 1.96 -9.53 19.34
CA ARG A 180 2.27 -8.73 20.52
C ARG A 180 3.39 -9.36 21.35
N PRO A 181 3.98 -8.62 22.29
CA PRO A 181 4.98 -9.17 23.22
C PRO A 181 4.48 -10.36 24.05
N ASP A 182 3.16 -10.47 24.27
CA ASP A 182 2.52 -11.60 24.96
C ASP A 182 2.32 -12.84 24.09
N GLY A 183 2.74 -12.79 22.82
CA GLY A 183 2.60 -13.86 21.83
C GLY A 183 1.25 -13.93 21.13
N SER A 184 0.25 -13.13 21.51
CA SER A 184 -1.02 -13.04 20.82
C SER A 184 -0.89 -12.23 19.53
N TYR A 185 -1.75 -12.50 18.53
CA TYR A 185 -1.77 -11.71 17.31
C TYR A 185 -2.49 -10.38 17.50
N TYR A 186 -1.98 -9.31 16.87
CA TYR A 186 -2.78 -8.11 16.66
C TYR A 186 -4.01 -8.49 15.83
N GLY A 187 -5.19 -7.98 16.20
CA GLY A 187 -6.41 -8.30 15.47
C GLY A 187 -6.91 -9.74 15.58
N ALA A 188 -6.45 -10.55 16.56
CA ALA A 188 -6.79 -11.97 16.75
C ALA A 188 -8.29 -12.31 16.68
N ARG A 189 -9.18 -11.33 16.96
CA ARG A 189 -10.63 -11.53 16.94
C ARG A 189 -11.30 -11.15 15.61
N SER A 190 -10.55 -10.53 14.69
CA SER A 190 -11.11 -9.98 13.46
C SER A 190 -10.16 -10.15 12.26
N PHE A 191 -9.24 -9.25 12.09
CA PHE A 191 -8.26 -9.20 11.00
C PHE A 191 -7.04 -8.38 11.41
N GLN A 192 -5.99 -8.47 10.60
CA GLN A 192 -4.82 -7.61 10.69
C GLN A 192 -4.49 -7.05 9.32
N LEU A 193 -4.14 -5.76 9.26
CA LEU A 193 -3.48 -5.12 8.14
C LEU A 193 -2.04 -4.82 8.54
N LEU A 194 -1.11 -4.97 7.62
CA LEU A 194 0.31 -4.76 7.85
C LEU A 194 0.93 -4.07 6.64
N SER A 195 1.64 -2.96 6.87
CA SER A 195 2.51 -2.29 5.89
C SER A 195 3.95 -2.49 6.30
N ALA A 196 4.83 -2.59 5.32
CA ALA A 196 6.28 -2.73 5.52
C ALA A 196 6.97 -1.43 5.97
N GLY A 197 6.23 -0.30 6.01
CA GLY A 197 6.80 0.97 6.41
C GLY A 197 7.80 1.56 5.43
N ALA A 198 8.62 2.48 5.92
CA ALA A 198 9.54 3.28 5.11
C ALA A 198 10.75 2.49 4.57
N ASP A 199 11.15 1.43 5.24
CA ASP A 199 12.27 0.57 4.82
C ASP A 199 11.86 -0.49 3.80
N LEU A 200 10.57 -0.57 3.45
CA LEU A 200 9.96 -1.50 2.49
C LEU A 200 10.18 -2.98 2.86
N THR A 201 10.45 -3.27 4.13
CA THR A 201 10.80 -4.61 4.60
C THR A 201 9.87 -5.04 5.72
N PHE A 202 9.10 -6.11 5.51
CA PHE A 202 8.24 -6.64 6.57
C PHE A 202 9.05 -7.29 7.70
N GLY A 203 8.60 -7.09 8.92
CA GLY A 203 9.19 -7.70 10.11
C GLY A 203 10.12 -6.78 10.88
N THR A 204 10.20 -5.51 10.53
CA THR A 204 11.03 -4.47 11.14
C THR A 204 10.25 -3.61 12.14
N ASP A 205 10.90 -2.64 12.77
CA ASP A 205 10.30 -1.80 13.82
C ASP A 205 9.41 -0.68 13.24
N ASP A 206 9.57 -0.35 11.96
CA ASP A 206 8.77 0.65 11.26
C ASP A 206 7.52 0.07 10.57
N ASP A 207 7.29 -1.25 10.68
CA ASP A 207 6.03 -1.87 10.26
C ASP A 207 4.82 -1.16 10.88
N ILE A 208 3.85 -0.79 10.06
CA ILE A 208 2.59 -0.24 10.53
C ILE A 208 1.55 -1.35 10.62
N VAL A 209 1.03 -1.58 11.81
CA VAL A 209 0.09 -2.68 12.11
C VAL A 209 -1.28 -2.13 12.50
N TRP A 210 -2.33 -2.67 11.92
CA TRP A 210 -3.71 -2.41 12.33
C TRP A 210 -4.44 -3.73 12.69
N PRO A 211 -5.19 -3.79 13.80
CA PRO A 211 -5.31 -2.78 14.85
C PRO A 211 -4.05 -2.70 15.72
N THR A 212 -3.81 -1.55 16.30
CA THR A 212 -2.69 -1.31 17.22
C THR A 212 -2.94 -1.87 18.62
N ASN A 213 -4.21 -2.17 18.97
CA ASN A 213 -4.68 -2.67 20.28
C ASN A 213 -5.35 -4.04 20.18
#